data_0fefc7b0c1f3af2496be40b8b8f3896c
#
_entry.id   0fefc7b0c1f3af2496be40b8b8f3896c
#
_cell.length_a   1.000
_cell.length_b   1.000
_cell.length_c   1.000
_cell.angle_alpha   90.00
_cell.angle_beta   90.00
_cell.angle_gamma   90.00
#
_symmetry.space_group_name_H-M   'P 1'
#
loop_
_entity.id
_entity.type
_entity.pdbx_description
1 polymer ?
#
loop_
_entity_poly.entity_id
_entity_poly.type
_entity_poly.pdbx_seq_one_letter_code
_entity_poly.pdbx_strand_id
1 'polypeptide(L)'
;MVCNHGYTGFMPTREEVIEALRVVEDPELGMDIVELGLLYDVAVDGSKVHVTYSLTSMGCPVGPMLEQQITEAVAEMPGVDDVESELTWDPPWTPEKMSDDAKFILGFG
;
A
#
# COMPACT_ATOMS: atom_id res chain seq x y z
N MET A 1 -14.99 4.00 -23.14
CA MET A 1 -14.38 3.44 -23.17
C MET A 1 -14.13 3.00 -23.00
N VAL A 2 -14.14 3.01 -22.80
CA VAL A 2 -13.54 2.38 -22.73
C VAL A 2 -13.27 1.87 -22.51
N CYS A 3 -13.27 1.90 -22.37
CA CYS A 3 -12.76 1.25 -22.31
C CYS A 3 -12.55 0.74 -22.18
N ASN A 4 -12.63 0.92 -22.15
CA ASN A 4 -12.16 0.17 -22.15
C ASN A 4 -12.55 -0.45 -22.12
N HIS A 5 -12.89 -0.60 -22.21
CA HIS A 5 -12.87 -1.52 -22.27
C HIS A 5 -13.00 -2.30 -22.23
N GLY A 6 -13.89 -1.84 -21.75
CA GLY A 6 -13.91 -3.20 -21.46
C GLY A 6 -12.98 -4.13 -22.14
N TYR A 7 -11.91 -3.74 -22.35
CA TYR A 7 -11.00 -4.70 -22.95
C TYR A 7 -10.68 -5.78 -21.94
N THR A 8 -10.51 -6.95 -22.48
CA THR A 8 -10.13 -8.09 -21.69
C THR A 8 -8.61 -8.12 -21.57
N GLY A 9 -8.13 -8.88 -20.59
CA GLY A 9 -6.71 -9.03 -20.41
C GLY A 9 -6.04 -7.88 -19.71
N PHE A 10 -6.82 -6.92 -19.21
CA PHE A 10 -6.23 -5.86 -18.40
C PHE A 10 -5.66 -6.45 -17.12
N MET A 11 -4.40 -6.15 -16.85
CA MET A 11 -3.75 -6.59 -15.63
C MET A 11 -3.09 -5.38 -14.99
N PRO A 12 -3.25 -5.23 -13.67
CA PRO A 12 -2.63 -4.10 -12.98
C PRO A 12 -1.11 -4.23 -13.01
N THR A 13 -0.44 -3.10 -13.04
CA THR A 13 1.00 -3.08 -12.89
C THR A 13 1.34 -2.81 -11.44
N ARG A 14 2.59 -3.11 -11.07
CA ARG A 14 3.05 -2.82 -9.71
C ARG A 14 2.89 -1.34 -9.39
N GLU A 15 3.23 -0.48 -10.35
CA GLU A 15 3.11 0.97 -10.17
C GLU A 15 1.67 1.40 -9.96
N GLU A 16 0.74 0.79 -10.69
CA GLU A 16 -0.66 1.12 -10.52
C GLU A 16 -1.18 0.72 -9.13
N VAL A 17 -0.72 -0.42 -8.64
CA VAL A 17 -1.09 -0.87 -7.29
C VAL A 17 -0.54 0.10 -6.26
N ILE A 18 0.71 0.52 -6.41
CA ILE A 18 1.31 1.47 -5.49
C ILE A 18 0.53 2.78 -5.48
N GLU A 19 0.14 3.27 -6.66
CA GLU A 19 -0.65 4.50 -6.73
C GLU A 19 -2.01 4.33 -6.06
N ALA A 20 -2.63 3.17 -6.23
CA ALA A 20 -3.91 2.92 -5.57
C ALA A 20 -3.75 2.92 -4.05
N LEU A 21 -2.62 2.48 -3.56
CA LEU A 21 -2.38 2.41 -2.12
C LEU A 21 -2.07 3.76 -1.50
N ARG A 22 -1.88 4.80 -2.30
CA ARG A 22 -1.66 6.15 -1.77
C ARG A 22 -2.90 6.73 -1.10
N VAL A 23 -4.06 6.10 -1.28
CA VAL A 23 -5.27 6.54 -0.57
C VAL A 23 -5.33 5.97 0.86
N VAL A 24 -4.45 5.03 1.19
CA VAL A 24 -4.42 4.41 2.51
C VAL A 24 -3.51 5.23 3.41
N GLU A 25 -4.09 5.81 4.45
CA GLU A 25 -3.35 6.70 5.35
C GLU A 25 -3.27 6.11 6.75
N ASP A 26 -2.13 6.32 7.38
CA ASP A 26 -1.96 6.01 8.79
C ASP A 26 -2.60 7.17 9.57
N PRO A 27 -3.68 6.91 10.31
CA PRO A 27 -4.37 8.00 11.00
C PRO A 27 -3.57 8.63 12.12
N GLU A 28 -2.55 7.94 12.63
CA GLU A 28 -1.71 8.49 13.67
C GLU A 28 -0.75 9.54 13.13
N LEU A 29 -0.31 9.37 11.88
CA LEU A 29 0.65 10.28 11.28
C LEU A 29 0.02 11.17 10.22
N GLY A 30 -1.18 10.84 9.75
CA GLY A 30 -1.87 11.66 8.76
C GLY A 30 -1.27 11.61 7.38
N MET A 31 -0.55 10.56 7.06
CA MET A 31 0.12 10.41 5.77
C MET A 31 -0.12 9.04 5.20
N ASP A 32 -0.04 8.93 3.87
CA ASP A 32 -0.26 7.65 3.22
C ASP A 32 0.93 6.70 3.45
N ILE A 33 0.64 5.41 3.35
CA ILE A 33 1.62 4.37 3.67
C ILE A 33 2.80 4.33 2.70
N VAL A 34 2.62 4.85 1.49
CA VAL A 34 3.70 4.88 0.52
C VAL A 34 4.74 5.92 0.92
N GLU A 35 4.28 7.13 1.28
CA GLU A 35 5.19 8.19 1.71
C GLU A 35 5.87 7.85 3.03
N LEU A 36 5.17 7.13 3.91
CA LEU A 36 5.72 6.73 5.19
C LEU A 36 6.72 5.59 5.10
N GLY A 37 6.80 4.93 3.94
CA GLY A 37 7.69 3.80 3.79
C GLY A 37 7.19 2.55 4.48
N LEU A 38 5.89 2.45 4.73
CA LEU A 38 5.29 1.27 5.33
C LEU A 38 4.97 0.20 4.30
N LEU A 39 4.90 0.57 3.03
CA LEU A 39 4.69 -0.38 1.95
C LEU A 39 6.04 -0.94 1.55
N TYR A 40 6.27 -2.22 1.82
CA TYR A 40 7.58 -2.84 1.59
C TYR A 40 7.68 -3.49 0.24
N ASP A 41 6.62 -4.14 -0.23
CA ASP A 41 6.70 -4.82 -1.51
C ASP A 41 5.31 -5.01 -2.09
N VAL A 42 5.25 -5.04 -3.40
CA VAL A 42 4.02 -5.34 -4.14
C VAL A 42 4.40 -6.31 -5.23
N ALA A 43 3.79 -7.49 -5.20
CA ALA A 43 3.99 -8.50 -6.23
C ALA A 43 2.68 -8.68 -6.98
N VAL A 44 2.75 -8.59 -8.29
CA VAL A 44 1.57 -8.78 -9.15
C VAL A 44 1.79 -10.02 -9.99
N ASP A 45 0.85 -10.95 -9.90
CA ASP A 45 0.90 -12.19 -10.68
C ASP A 45 -0.46 -12.35 -11.36
N GLY A 46 -0.53 -11.84 -12.60
CA GLY A 46 -1.80 -11.86 -13.33
C GLY A 46 -2.82 -10.99 -12.63
N SER A 47 -3.89 -11.62 -12.15
CA SER A 47 -4.96 -10.93 -11.43
C SER A 47 -4.80 -11.00 -9.91
N LYS A 48 -3.71 -11.60 -9.43
CA LYS A 48 -3.43 -11.72 -8.01
C LYS A 48 -2.41 -10.67 -7.59
N VAL A 49 -2.65 -10.05 -6.45
CA VAL A 49 -1.75 -9.03 -5.92
C VAL A 49 -1.39 -9.40 -4.49
N HIS A 50 -0.10 -9.38 -4.20
CA HIS A 50 0.41 -9.62 -2.85
C HIS A 50 1.08 -8.36 -2.36
N VAL A 51 0.62 -7.83 -1.23
CA VAL A 51 1.14 -6.59 -0.65
C VAL A 51 1.82 -6.92 0.67
N THR A 52 3.08 -6.54 0.79
CA THR A 52 3.83 -6.69 2.03
C THR A 52 4.01 -5.30 2.64
N TYR A 53 3.64 -5.17 3.89
CA TYR A 53 3.67 -3.88 4.56
C TYR A 53 4.13 -4.05 6.01
N SER A 54 4.45 -2.92 6.64
CA SER A 54 4.83 -2.91 8.04
C SER A 54 4.06 -1.82 8.77
N LEU A 55 4.29 -1.74 10.07
CA LEU A 55 3.69 -0.72 10.91
C LEU A 55 4.80 0.04 11.62
N THR A 56 4.48 1.24 12.12
CA THR A 56 5.48 2.07 12.77
C THR A 56 5.92 1.51 14.12
N SER A 57 5.07 0.72 14.76
CA SER A 57 5.45 0.09 16.02
C SER A 57 4.60 -1.15 16.25
N MET A 58 5.15 -2.11 16.98
CA MET A 58 4.40 -3.27 17.42
C MET A 58 3.33 -2.81 18.40
N GLY A 59 2.18 -3.45 18.35
CA GLY A 59 1.07 -3.04 19.19
C GLY A 59 0.29 -1.85 18.69
N CYS A 60 0.57 -1.43 17.45
CA CYS A 60 -0.18 -0.34 16.85
C CYS A 60 -1.64 -0.77 16.68
N PRO A 61 -2.60 -0.03 17.27
CA PRO A 61 -4.00 -0.45 17.21
C PRO A 61 -4.63 -0.28 15.83
N VAL A 62 -3.96 0.42 14.91
CA VAL A 62 -4.51 0.66 13.58
C VAL A 62 -4.13 -0.42 12.57
N GLY A 63 -3.35 -1.43 13.00
CA GLY A 63 -2.91 -2.49 12.09
C GLY A 63 -4.04 -3.16 11.33
N PRO A 64 -5.07 -3.69 12.02
CA PRO A 64 -6.19 -4.33 11.32
C PRO A 64 -6.94 -3.38 10.39
N MET A 65 -7.04 -2.10 10.74
CA MET A 65 -7.69 -1.12 9.90
C MET A 65 -6.88 -0.87 8.63
N LEU A 66 -5.56 -0.78 8.76
CA LEU A 66 -4.70 -0.60 7.59
C LEU A 66 -4.77 -1.80 6.67
N GLU A 67 -4.77 -3.00 7.24
CA GLU A 67 -4.90 -4.22 6.43
C GLU A 67 -6.19 -4.19 5.62
N GLN A 68 -7.29 -3.84 6.26
CA GLN A 68 -8.57 -3.77 5.58
C GLN A 68 -8.54 -2.73 4.47
N GLN A 69 -8.00 -1.55 4.74
CA GLN A 69 -7.93 -0.50 3.73
C GLN A 69 -7.04 -0.89 2.55
N ILE A 70 -5.93 -1.57 2.83
CA ILE A 70 -5.04 -2.02 1.77
C ILE A 70 -5.75 -3.01 0.87
N THR A 71 -6.41 -4.02 1.47
CA THR A 71 -7.09 -5.03 0.67
C THR A 71 -8.25 -4.43 -0.11
N GLU A 72 -8.99 -3.50 0.47
CA GLU A 72 -10.11 -2.87 -0.23
C GLU A 72 -9.63 -2.00 -1.39
N ALA A 73 -8.58 -1.22 -1.17
CA ALA A 73 -8.07 -0.33 -2.21
C ALA A 73 -7.60 -1.10 -3.42
N VAL A 74 -6.92 -2.24 -3.19
CA VAL A 74 -6.40 -3.04 -4.30
C VAL A 74 -7.51 -3.87 -4.93
N ALA A 75 -8.44 -4.39 -4.13
CA ALA A 75 -9.53 -5.21 -4.65
C ALA A 75 -10.45 -4.43 -5.58
N GLU A 76 -10.54 -3.13 -5.41
CA GLU A 76 -11.38 -2.30 -6.27
C GLU A 76 -10.74 -2.00 -7.62
N MET A 77 -9.47 -2.33 -7.78
CA MET A 77 -8.79 -2.07 -9.05
C MET A 77 -9.28 -3.00 -10.14
N PRO A 78 -9.45 -2.47 -11.37
CA PRO A 78 -9.81 -3.35 -12.51
C PRO A 78 -8.72 -4.39 -12.72
N GLY A 79 -9.12 -5.60 -13.00
CA GLY A 79 -8.20 -6.69 -13.29
C GLY A 79 -7.66 -7.42 -12.08
N VAL A 80 -8.06 -7.04 -10.87
CA VAL A 80 -7.64 -7.72 -9.65
C VAL A 80 -8.73 -8.65 -9.16
N ASP A 81 -8.42 -9.94 -9.07
CA ASP A 81 -9.36 -10.95 -8.58
C ASP A 81 -9.05 -11.38 -7.15
N ASP A 82 -7.79 -11.28 -6.73
CA ASP A 82 -7.38 -11.77 -5.43
C ASP A 82 -6.32 -10.86 -4.85
N VAL A 83 -6.44 -10.57 -3.57
CA VAL A 83 -5.49 -9.70 -2.86
C VAL A 83 -5.07 -10.39 -1.58
N GLU A 84 -3.76 -10.48 -1.38
CA GLU A 84 -3.21 -10.94 -0.12
C GLU A 84 -2.40 -9.83 0.48
N SER A 85 -2.55 -9.60 1.77
CA SER A 85 -1.73 -8.64 2.50
C SER A 85 -0.96 -9.38 3.57
N GLU A 86 0.28 -8.98 3.75
CA GLU A 86 1.16 -9.63 4.71
C GLU A 86 1.88 -8.55 5.52
N LEU A 87 1.73 -8.63 6.84
CA LEU A 87 2.43 -7.75 7.75
C LEU A 87 3.79 -8.35 8.07
N THR A 88 4.85 -7.55 7.95
CA THR A 88 6.18 -8.01 8.29
C THR A 88 6.85 -7.00 9.22
N TRP A 89 7.71 -7.50 10.09
CA TRP A 89 8.52 -6.68 10.97
C TRP A 89 10.00 -6.75 10.60
N ASP A 90 10.31 -7.35 9.45
CA ASP A 90 11.69 -7.53 9.01
C ASP A 90 11.82 -7.06 7.57
N PRO A 91 12.59 -5.99 7.34
CA PRO A 91 13.29 -5.18 8.34
C PRO A 91 12.32 -4.31 9.13
N PRO A 92 12.69 -3.95 10.36
CA PRO A 92 11.81 -3.06 11.14
C PRO A 92 11.73 -1.69 10.50
N TRP A 93 10.55 -1.09 10.62
CA TRP A 93 10.35 0.24 10.07
C TRP A 93 11.11 1.28 10.89
N THR A 94 11.71 2.25 10.22
CA THR A 94 12.34 3.40 10.86
C THR A 94 11.94 4.65 10.08
N PRO A 95 12.04 5.83 10.70
CA PRO A 95 11.72 7.09 10.00
C PRO A 95 12.55 7.30 8.74
N GLU A 96 13.70 6.66 8.63
CA GLU A 96 14.53 6.78 7.44
C GLU A 96 13.90 6.18 6.21
N LYS A 97 12.89 5.33 6.39
CA LYS A 97 12.17 4.74 5.26
C LYS A 97 11.16 5.69 4.65
N MET A 98 10.88 6.80 5.32
CA MET A 98 9.97 7.81 4.79
C MET A 98 10.56 8.48 3.56
N SER A 99 9.67 8.99 2.68
CA SER A 99 10.11 9.87 1.60
C SER A 99 10.70 11.14 2.18
N ASP A 100 11.46 11.86 1.37
CA ASP A 100 12.03 13.13 1.81
C ASP A 100 10.93 14.13 2.18
N ASP A 101 9.86 14.16 1.39
CA ASP A 101 8.73 15.05 1.67
C ASP A 101 8.08 14.71 3.01
N ALA A 102 7.89 13.43 3.28
CA ALA A 102 7.29 12.99 4.53
C ALA A 102 8.17 13.37 5.72
N LYS A 103 9.47 13.18 5.60
CA LYS A 103 10.41 13.56 6.66
C LYS A 103 10.31 15.04 6.96
N PHE A 104 10.23 15.85 5.91
CA PHE A 104 10.16 17.29 6.07
C PHE A 104 8.85 17.69 6.74
N ILE A 105 7.74 17.17 6.29
CA ILE A 105 6.42 17.54 6.81
C ILE A 105 6.28 17.10 8.27
N LEU A 106 6.80 15.94 8.62
CA LEU A 106 6.68 15.40 9.97
C LEU A 106 7.82 15.83 10.90
N GLY A 107 8.80 16.57 10.39
CA GLY A 107 9.85 17.11 11.22
C GLY A 107 11.04 16.19 11.46
N PHE A 108 11.21 15.18 10.63
CA PHE A 108 12.35 14.27 10.75
C PHE A 108 13.53 14.63 9.86
N GLY A 109 13.34 15.64 9.00
CA GLY A 109 14.35 16.00 8.01
C GLY A 109 15.30 17.12 8.39
#